data_b38a363e06a4ba98906d91b6d09ac30d
#
_entry.id   b38a363e06a4ba98906d91b6d09ac30d
#
_cell.length_a   1.000
_cell.length_b   1.000
_cell.length_c   1.000
_cell.angle_alpha   90.00
_cell.angle_beta   90.00
_cell.angle_gamma   90.00
#
_symmetry.space_group_name_H-M   'P 1'
#
loop_
_entity.id
_entity.type
_entity.pdbx_description
1 polymer ?
#
loop_
_entity_poly.entity_id
_entity_poly.type
_entity_poly.pdbx_seq_one_letter_code
_entity_poly.pdbx_strand_id
1 'polypeptide(L)'
;MTLAMERTAQAERPLVDVRGLKHVYGNGAGPGLVVLEDVNLKLKPNEIVGLLGRSGSGKSTLLRSIAGLITPTGGSIAVSDMAGDDTAHGVAMVFQSFALFPWLTVQKNVELGLEAQRVPADERRKRTLAAIDLIGLDGFENAYPKELSGGMRQRVGLARALVVQPSVLLMDEPFSALDVLTAETLRTDLLDLWSEGRMPIRSILLVTHNIEEAVLMCDRILVFSSNPGRVIAEIKVDLPQPRRRLDPAFRALVDDIYARMTARPAPMAREGNFPGTGLGMSLPHISTNELAGMIESLAAAPNNGSADLADLARELQLEADELLPIAETLQLMRFAEIDGRTIRLSPAARRYDAADVDERKQIFARQLLAYVPLAAHIRRVLDDRASHQAPARRFRDELEDFMSEPRADETLDAIVSWGRYAEVFAFHEDEDRFSLDDPA
;
A
#
# COMPACT_ATOMS: atom_id res chain seq x y z
N MET A 1 31.04 8.55 -36.27
CA MET A 1 30.99 7.44 -35.28
C MET A 1 30.82 7.94 -33.85
N THR A 2 31.48 9.01 -33.42
CA THR A 2 31.46 9.56 -32.04
C THR A 2 30.09 10.07 -31.60
N LEU A 3 29.39 10.86 -32.41
CA LEU A 3 28.05 11.41 -32.09
C LEU A 3 26.92 10.36 -31.96
N ALA A 4 27.01 9.25 -32.69
CA ALA A 4 26.05 8.15 -32.60
C ALA A 4 26.29 7.31 -31.34
N MET A 5 27.56 7.12 -30.94
CA MET A 5 27.91 6.41 -29.69
C MET A 5 27.56 7.24 -28.45
N GLU A 6 27.70 8.57 -28.50
CA GLU A 6 27.27 9.47 -27.41
C GLU A 6 25.75 9.50 -27.27
N ARG A 7 24.99 9.49 -28.37
CA ARG A 7 23.52 9.36 -28.33
C ARG A 7 23.07 8.02 -27.78
N THR A 8 23.73 6.92 -28.10
CA THR A 8 23.41 5.58 -27.58
C THR A 8 23.76 5.47 -26.08
N ALA A 9 24.90 6.00 -25.67
CA ALA A 9 25.31 6.04 -24.25
C ALA A 9 24.43 6.97 -23.39
N GLN A 10 23.89 8.04 -24.00
CA GLN A 10 22.97 8.96 -23.35
C GLN A 10 21.56 8.35 -23.19
N ALA A 11 21.15 7.47 -24.13
CA ALA A 11 19.88 6.73 -24.06
C ALA A 11 19.89 5.63 -22.96
N GLU A 12 21.05 5.21 -22.48
CA GLU A 12 21.21 4.15 -21.45
C GLU A 12 21.28 4.69 -20.01
N ARG A 13 21.43 6.01 -19.81
CA ARG A 13 21.47 6.56 -18.44
C ARG A 13 20.09 6.58 -17.80
N PRO A 14 19.93 6.02 -16.60
CA PRO A 14 18.66 6.08 -15.90
C PRO A 14 18.29 7.53 -15.54
N LEU A 15 16.99 7.85 -15.60
CA LEU A 15 16.45 9.13 -15.13
C LEU A 15 16.45 9.21 -13.60
N VAL A 16 16.24 8.07 -12.93
CA VAL A 16 16.36 7.93 -11.48
C VAL A 16 17.25 6.72 -11.20
N ASP A 17 18.28 6.89 -10.36
CA ASP A 17 19.15 5.81 -9.87
C ASP A 17 19.19 5.86 -8.33
N VAL A 18 18.54 4.89 -7.69
CA VAL A 18 18.48 4.72 -6.24
C VAL A 18 19.40 3.57 -5.86
N ARG A 19 20.32 3.80 -4.91
CA ARG A 19 21.30 2.80 -4.49
C ARG A 19 21.39 2.67 -2.98
N GLY A 20 21.15 1.46 -2.49
CA GLY A 20 21.30 1.10 -1.08
C GLY A 20 20.46 1.99 -0.16
N LEU A 21 19.28 2.45 -0.63
CA LEU A 21 18.52 3.44 0.11
C LEU A 21 18.02 2.86 1.42
N LYS A 22 18.25 3.60 2.50
CA LYS A 22 17.79 3.30 3.84
C LYS A 22 17.07 4.50 4.42
N HIS A 23 15.93 4.23 5.08
CA HIS A 23 15.23 5.26 5.85
C HIS A 23 14.73 4.71 7.16
N VAL A 24 15.01 5.45 8.24
CA VAL A 24 14.64 5.12 9.61
C VAL A 24 13.87 6.31 10.18
N TYR A 25 12.64 6.10 10.63
CA TYR A 25 11.90 7.08 11.42
C TYR A 25 12.25 6.90 12.89
N GLY A 26 12.49 8.00 13.61
CA GLY A 26 12.74 8.02 15.05
C GLY A 26 13.50 9.25 15.49
N ASN A 27 13.29 9.67 16.74
CA ASN A 27 13.83 10.92 17.30
C ASN A 27 15.13 10.72 18.12
N GLY A 28 15.93 9.71 17.84
CA GLY A 28 17.28 9.56 18.42
C GLY A 28 17.37 8.98 19.83
N ALA A 29 16.28 8.71 20.53
CA ALA A 29 16.28 8.18 21.92
C ALA A 29 15.93 6.68 22.03
N GLY A 30 15.64 5.99 20.91
CA GLY A 30 15.28 4.56 20.88
C GLY A 30 15.67 3.90 19.55
N PRO A 31 15.48 2.58 19.40
CA PRO A 31 15.66 1.88 18.13
C PRO A 31 14.61 2.40 17.15
N GLY A 32 15.02 3.29 16.22
CA GLY A 32 14.12 3.86 15.21
C GLY A 32 13.47 2.78 14.33
N LEU A 33 12.28 3.08 13.81
CA LEU A 33 11.56 2.21 12.87
C LEU A 33 12.27 2.21 11.50
N VAL A 34 12.88 1.09 11.12
CA VAL A 34 13.46 0.90 9.78
C VAL A 34 12.34 0.68 8.78
N VAL A 35 12.03 1.69 7.96
CA VAL A 35 10.97 1.61 6.94
C VAL A 35 11.52 1.16 5.61
N LEU A 36 12.70 1.61 5.20
CA LEU A 36 13.37 1.19 3.97
C LEU A 36 14.77 0.67 4.31
N GLU A 37 15.17 -0.42 3.67
CA GLU A 37 16.51 -1.00 3.83
C GLU A 37 17.01 -1.60 2.53
N ASP A 38 18.19 -1.15 2.10
CA ASP A 38 18.90 -1.60 0.88
C ASP A 38 18.02 -1.58 -0.38
N VAL A 39 17.26 -0.49 -0.57
CA VAL A 39 16.43 -0.33 -1.76
C VAL A 39 17.27 0.12 -2.93
N ASN A 40 17.21 -0.66 -4.01
CA ASN A 40 17.89 -0.38 -5.27
C ASN A 40 16.86 -0.32 -6.40
N LEU A 41 16.87 0.79 -7.17
CA LEU A 41 15.92 1.01 -8.27
C LEU A 41 16.58 1.87 -9.35
N LYS A 42 16.35 1.52 -10.61
CA LYS A 42 16.70 2.35 -11.76
C LYS A 42 15.47 2.56 -12.62
N LEU A 43 15.13 3.81 -12.91
CA LEU A 43 14.09 4.19 -13.84
C LEU A 43 14.73 4.68 -15.14
N LYS A 44 14.45 3.99 -16.22
CA LYS A 44 14.98 4.31 -17.56
C LYS A 44 14.02 5.23 -18.33
N PRO A 45 14.49 5.93 -19.37
CA PRO A 45 13.60 6.64 -20.28
C PRO A 45 12.60 5.71 -20.97
N ASN A 46 11.39 6.22 -21.19
CA ASN A 46 10.30 5.56 -21.93
C ASN A 46 9.82 4.24 -21.31
N GLU A 47 9.76 4.17 -19.99
CA GLU A 47 9.14 3.05 -19.28
C GLU A 47 8.20 3.54 -18.16
N ILE A 48 7.18 2.73 -17.88
CA ILE A 48 6.35 2.81 -16.69
C ILE A 48 6.80 1.72 -15.74
N VAL A 49 7.32 2.08 -14.57
CA VAL A 49 7.73 1.12 -13.53
C VAL A 49 6.73 1.15 -12.39
N GLY A 50 6.21 -0.03 -12.02
CA GLY A 50 5.33 -0.20 -10.88
C GLY A 50 6.10 -0.58 -9.61
N LEU A 51 5.80 0.08 -8.51
CA LEU A 51 6.16 -0.36 -7.16
C LEU A 51 4.94 -1.04 -6.55
N LEU A 52 4.95 -2.35 -6.50
CA LEU A 52 3.84 -3.17 -6.01
C LEU A 52 4.18 -3.74 -4.65
N GLY A 53 3.29 -3.63 -3.68
CA GLY A 53 3.48 -4.19 -2.34
C GLY A 53 2.38 -3.76 -1.40
N ARG A 54 2.30 -4.42 -0.25
CA ARG A 54 1.27 -4.21 0.78
C ARG A 54 1.31 -2.78 1.33
N SER A 55 0.17 -2.30 1.83
CA SER A 55 0.10 -1.03 2.56
C SER A 55 1.10 -1.02 3.73
N GLY A 56 1.70 0.14 3.98
CA GLY A 56 2.74 0.28 5.01
C GLY A 56 4.12 -0.31 4.65
N SER A 57 4.34 -0.83 3.44
CA SER A 57 5.66 -1.37 3.03
C SER A 57 6.74 -0.32 2.71
N GLY A 58 6.45 0.97 2.85
CA GLY A 58 7.42 2.05 2.63
C GLY A 58 7.45 2.61 1.21
N LYS A 59 6.57 2.21 0.29
CA LYS A 59 6.53 2.68 -1.11
C LYS A 59 6.39 4.20 -1.21
N SER A 60 5.45 4.79 -0.48
CA SER A 60 5.25 6.25 -0.44
C SER A 60 6.46 6.98 0.17
N THR A 61 7.16 6.35 1.15
CA THR A 61 8.41 6.89 1.71
C THR A 61 9.50 6.91 0.63
N LEU A 62 9.62 5.86 -0.18
CA LEU A 62 10.56 5.82 -1.30
C LEU A 62 10.21 6.91 -2.34
N LEU A 63 8.95 7.03 -2.75
CA LEU A 63 8.54 8.09 -3.69
C LEU A 63 8.87 9.48 -3.17
N ARG A 64 8.53 9.76 -1.91
CA ARG A 64 8.81 11.07 -1.27
C ARG A 64 10.31 11.32 -1.13
N SER A 65 11.12 10.27 -0.93
CA SER A 65 12.58 10.39 -0.93
C SER A 65 13.11 10.75 -2.33
N ILE A 66 12.59 10.11 -3.40
CA ILE A 66 12.95 10.44 -4.79
C ILE A 66 12.50 11.87 -5.15
N ALA A 67 11.32 12.29 -4.66
CA ALA A 67 10.82 13.65 -4.85
C ALA A 67 11.57 14.72 -4.02
N GLY A 68 12.52 14.33 -3.18
CA GLY A 68 13.26 15.24 -2.31
C GLY A 68 12.46 15.79 -1.13
N LEU A 69 11.28 15.21 -0.84
CA LEU A 69 10.41 15.60 0.28
C LEU A 69 10.85 14.98 1.60
N ILE A 70 11.59 13.88 1.54
CA ILE A 70 12.17 13.18 2.69
C ILE A 70 13.65 12.96 2.42
N THR A 71 14.50 13.30 3.39
CA THR A 71 15.93 12.98 3.32
C THR A 71 16.14 11.56 3.84
N PRO A 72 16.63 10.61 3.03
CA PRO A 72 16.92 9.26 3.49
C PRO A 72 18.04 9.25 4.53
N THR A 73 18.03 8.24 5.42
CA THR A 73 19.07 8.11 6.46
C THR A 73 20.34 7.43 5.95
N GLY A 74 20.31 6.84 4.76
CA GLY A 74 21.47 6.22 4.10
C GLY A 74 21.20 5.89 2.64
N GLY A 75 22.25 5.55 1.90
CA GLY A 75 22.18 5.33 0.46
C GLY A 75 22.25 6.63 -0.35
N SER A 76 21.92 6.54 -1.64
CA SER A 76 21.94 7.69 -2.54
C SER A 76 20.81 7.64 -3.55
N ILE A 77 20.34 8.83 -3.96
CA ILE A 77 19.38 9.02 -5.05
C ILE A 77 20.02 10.01 -6.03
N ALA A 78 20.12 9.60 -7.29
CA ALA A 78 20.49 10.48 -8.38
C ALA A 78 19.28 10.63 -9.33
N VAL A 79 18.86 11.86 -9.57
CA VAL A 79 17.86 12.22 -10.57
C VAL A 79 18.60 12.95 -11.69
N SER A 80 18.56 12.38 -12.89
CA SER A 80 19.25 12.94 -14.04
C SER A 80 18.25 13.70 -14.91
N ASP A 81 18.48 14.99 -15.12
CA ASP A 81 17.86 15.70 -16.21
C ASP A 81 18.76 15.58 -17.45
N MET A 82 18.19 15.16 -18.59
CA MET A 82 18.96 14.97 -19.83
C MET A 82 19.47 16.30 -20.43
N ALA A 83 19.09 17.42 -19.83
CA ALA A 83 19.61 18.76 -20.19
C ALA A 83 20.98 19.06 -19.58
N GLY A 84 21.54 18.18 -18.72
CA GLY A 84 22.86 18.34 -18.11
C GLY A 84 22.90 19.29 -16.92
N ASP A 85 21.77 19.68 -16.39
CA ASP A 85 21.66 20.52 -15.20
C ASP A 85 21.13 19.67 -14.03
N ASP A 86 21.92 19.57 -12.95
CA ASP A 86 21.61 18.80 -11.73
C ASP A 86 20.50 19.46 -10.87
N THR A 87 19.62 20.22 -11.48
CA THR A 87 18.55 20.91 -10.77
C THR A 87 17.33 20.00 -10.54
N ALA A 88 16.73 20.11 -9.37
CA ALA A 88 15.60 19.33 -8.86
C ALA A 88 14.27 19.46 -9.65
N HIS A 89 14.30 19.96 -10.86
CA HIS A 89 13.11 20.22 -11.71
C HIS A 89 12.70 19.00 -12.54
N GLY A 90 13.44 17.89 -12.49
CA GLY A 90 13.17 16.68 -13.28
C GLY A 90 12.00 15.82 -12.79
N VAL A 91 11.45 16.05 -11.61
CA VAL A 91 10.46 15.16 -10.97
C VAL A 91 9.22 15.93 -10.54
N ALA A 92 8.02 15.39 -10.83
CA ALA A 92 6.77 15.85 -10.23
C ALA A 92 6.00 14.69 -9.60
N MET A 93 5.17 14.98 -8.60
CA MET A 93 4.45 13.96 -7.84
C MET A 93 2.95 14.20 -7.86
N VAL A 94 2.19 13.12 -8.12
CA VAL A 94 0.73 13.03 -7.93
C VAL A 94 0.50 12.27 -6.63
N PHE A 95 -0.26 12.87 -5.72
CA PHE A 95 -0.53 12.32 -4.39
C PHE A 95 -1.82 11.51 -4.36
N GLN A 96 -1.91 10.55 -3.48
CA GLN A 96 -3.08 9.72 -3.24
C GLN A 96 -4.33 10.55 -2.86
N SER A 97 -4.19 11.59 -2.05
CA SER A 97 -5.28 12.43 -1.54
C SER A 97 -5.57 13.67 -2.38
N PHE A 98 -5.28 13.67 -3.68
CA PHE A 98 -5.38 14.80 -4.62
C PHE A 98 -4.54 16.02 -4.23
N ALA A 99 -4.39 16.33 -2.96
CA ALA A 99 -3.62 17.43 -2.37
C ALA A 99 -3.91 18.80 -3.05
N LEU A 100 -5.18 19.06 -3.38
CA LEU A 100 -5.61 20.33 -3.95
C LEU A 100 -5.85 21.36 -2.85
N PHE A 101 -5.50 22.61 -3.12
CA PHE A 101 -5.84 23.74 -2.25
C PHE A 101 -7.33 24.08 -2.41
N PRO A 102 -8.19 23.85 -1.40
CA PRO A 102 -9.64 23.96 -1.55
C PRO A 102 -10.14 25.40 -1.77
N TRP A 103 -9.32 26.40 -1.44
CA TRP A 103 -9.61 27.83 -1.65
C TRP A 103 -9.10 28.38 -2.98
N LEU A 104 -8.46 27.56 -3.81
CA LEU A 104 -7.98 27.93 -5.15
C LEU A 104 -8.85 27.25 -6.22
N THR A 105 -9.07 27.96 -7.33
CA THR A 105 -9.71 27.38 -8.51
C THR A 105 -8.85 26.30 -9.17
N VAL A 106 -9.41 25.54 -10.11
CA VAL A 106 -8.67 24.58 -10.93
C VAL A 106 -7.45 25.24 -11.57
N GLN A 107 -7.66 26.35 -12.29
CA GLN A 107 -6.56 27.08 -12.93
C GLN A 107 -5.48 27.47 -11.90
N LYS A 108 -5.87 28.00 -10.76
CA LYS A 108 -4.93 28.43 -9.71
C LYS A 108 -4.18 27.25 -9.07
N ASN A 109 -4.85 26.10 -8.88
CA ASN A 109 -4.18 24.88 -8.40
C ASN A 109 -3.13 24.39 -9.41
N VAL A 110 -3.44 24.39 -10.70
CA VAL A 110 -2.53 23.92 -11.75
C VAL A 110 -1.33 24.87 -11.91
N GLU A 111 -1.54 26.19 -11.89
CA GLU A 111 -0.46 27.16 -12.17
C GLU A 111 0.57 27.32 -11.04
N LEU A 112 0.32 26.78 -9.81
CA LEU A 112 1.18 26.97 -8.65
C LEU A 112 2.65 26.63 -8.89
N GLY A 113 2.93 25.49 -9.56
CA GLY A 113 4.28 25.08 -9.87
C GLY A 113 5.01 26.07 -10.79
N LEU A 114 4.32 26.62 -11.77
CA LEU A 114 4.88 27.62 -12.68
C LEU A 114 5.08 28.96 -11.98
N GLU A 115 4.24 29.30 -11.01
CA GLU A 115 4.39 30.49 -10.18
C GLU A 115 5.64 30.39 -9.30
N ALA A 116 5.86 29.23 -8.68
CA ALA A 116 7.08 28.95 -7.90
C ALA A 116 8.33 29.03 -8.77
N GLN A 117 8.27 28.62 -10.03
CA GLN A 117 9.34 28.75 -11.03
C GLN A 117 9.49 30.17 -11.58
N ARG A 118 8.66 31.13 -11.16
CA ARG A 118 8.64 32.52 -11.63
C ARG A 118 8.42 32.66 -13.14
N VAL A 119 7.64 31.76 -13.73
CA VAL A 119 7.27 31.84 -15.15
C VAL A 119 6.41 33.10 -15.37
N PRO A 120 6.66 33.91 -16.44
CA PRO A 120 5.88 35.12 -16.76
C PRO A 120 4.37 34.81 -16.85
N ALA A 121 3.51 35.75 -16.44
CA ALA A 121 2.07 35.55 -16.30
C ALA A 121 1.38 35.03 -17.56
N ASP A 122 1.73 35.57 -18.72
CA ASP A 122 1.12 35.21 -20.02
C ASP A 122 1.50 33.77 -20.42
N GLU A 123 2.77 33.40 -20.26
CA GLU A 123 3.24 32.04 -20.54
C GLU A 123 2.68 31.04 -19.51
N ARG A 124 2.63 31.43 -18.23
CA ARG A 124 2.01 30.62 -17.18
C ARG A 124 0.57 30.31 -17.49
N ARG A 125 -0.23 31.33 -17.84
CA ARG A 125 -1.63 31.16 -18.25
C ARG A 125 -1.77 30.19 -19.42
N LYS A 126 -0.95 30.37 -20.46
CA LYS A 126 -0.96 29.55 -21.68
C LYS A 126 -0.68 28.08 -21.35
N ARG A 127 0.38 27.80 -20.57
CA ARG A 127 0.74 26.43 -20.17
C ARG A 127 -0.32 25.82 -19.28
N THR A 128 -0.88 26.59 -18.36
CA THR A 128 -1.93 26.12 -17.44
C THR A 128 -3.18 25.68 -18.20
N LEU A 129 -3.66 26.50 -19.14
CA LEU A 129 -4.82 26.16 -19.97
C LEU A 129 -4.55 24.92 -20.84
N ALA A 130 -3.37 24.83 -21.44
CA ALA A 130 -2.99 23.65 -22.22
C ALA A 130 -2.91 22.37 -21.35
N ALA A 131 -2.48 22.47 -20.10
CA ALA A 131 -2.45 21.32 -19.18
C ALA A 131 -3.88 20.92 -18.73
N ILE A 132 -4.79 21.89 -18.56
CA ILE A 132 -6.20 21.63 -18.21
C ILE A 132 -6.92 20.97 -19.41
N ASP A 133 -6.70 21.46 -20.63
CA ASP A 133 -7.23 20.85 -21.85
C ASP A 133 -6.71 19.42 -22.06
N LEU A 134 -5.41 19.20 -21.84
CA LEU A 134 -4.78 17.87 -21.98
C LEU A 134 -5.47 16.79 -21.13
N ILE A 135 -5.96 17.15 -19.94
CA ILE A 135 -6.62 16.22 -19.01
C ILE A 135 -8.16 16.25 -19.11
N GLY A 136 -8.71 16.95 -20.13
CA GLY A 136 -10.14 17.02 -20.42
C GLY A 136 -10.97 17.75 -19.36
N LEU A 137 -10.46 18.86 -18.84
CA LEU A 137 -11.16 19.73 -17.87
C LEU A 137 -11.35 21.17 -18.40
N ASP A 138 -11.32 21.35 -19.70
CA ASP A 138 -11.70 22.61 -20.35
C ASP A 138 -13.14 23.01 -19.94
N GLY A 139 -13.33 24.28 -19.63
CA GLY A 139 -14.57 24.83 -19.08
C GLY A 139 -14.70 24.79 -17.57
N PHE A 140 -13.79 24.09 -16.85
CA PHE A 140 -13.77 24.01 -15.39
C PHE A 140 -12.66 24.85 -14.73
N GLU A 141 -12.00 25.75 -15.47
CA GLU A 141 -10.84 26.52 -15.01
C GLU A 141 -11.14 27.34 -13.75
N ASN A 142 -12.36 27.86 -13.64
CA ASN A 142 -12.82 28.70 -12.54
C ASN A 142 -13.52 27.93 -11.41
N ALA A 143 -13.75 26.62 -11.58
CA ALA A 143 -14.36 25.78 -10.55
C ALA A 143 -13.43 25.58 -9.36
N TYR A 144 -14.00 25.43 -8.17
CA TYR A 144 -13.27 25.05 -6.95
C TYR A 144 -13.29 23.54 -6.74
N PRO A 145 -12.32 22.97 -6.00
CA PRO A 145 -12.26 21.52 -5.75
C PRO A 145 -13.55 20.90 -5.19
N LYS A 146 -14.31 21.63 -4.37
CA LYS A 146 -15.60 21.18 -3.84
C LYS A 146 -16.70 20.97 -4.89
N GLU A 147 -16.55 21.60 -6.06
CA GLU A 147 -17.50 21.54 -7.19
C GLU A 147 -17.20 20.42 -8.18
N LEU A 148 -16.09 19.68 -7.93
CA LEU A 148 -15.58 18.63 -8.80
C LEU A 148 -15.85 17.22 -8.21
N SER A 149 -16.04 16.24 -9.10
CA SER A 149 -16.04 14.83 -8.72
C SER A 149 -14.65 14.37 -8.25
N GLY A 150 -14.56 13.17 -7.65
CA GLY A 150 -13.28 12.55 -7.26
C GLY A 150 -12.30 12.46 -8.44
N GLY A 151 -12.76 11.91 -9.55
CA GLY A 151 -11.95 11.77 -10.77
C GLY A 151 -11.51 13.11 -11.36
N MET A 152 -12.37 14.12 -11.35
CA MET A 152 -11.99 15.46 -11.78
C MET A 152 -10.91 16.06 -10.88
N ARG A 153 -11.02 15.91 -9.56
CA ARG A 153 -9.97 16.34 -8.63
C ARG A 153 -8.63 15.66 -8.89
N GLN A 154 -8.65 14.35 -9.20
CA GLN A 154 -7.43 13.61 -9.54
C GLN A 154 -6.82 14.13 -10.84
N ARG A 155 -7.64 14.41 -11.87
CA ARG A 155 -7.19 15.04 -13.12
C ARG A 155 -6.53 16.40 -12.88
N VAL A 156 -7.08 17.24 -11.99
CA VAL A 156 -6.44 18.52 -11.60
C VAL A 156 -5.07 18.27 -10.96
N GLY A 157 -4.94 17.27 -10.09
CA GLY A 157 -3.67 16.86 -9.51
C GLY A 157 -2.65 16.44 -10.58
N LEU A 158 -3.09 15.70 -11.59
CA LEU A 158 -2.28 15.30 -12.73
C LEU A 158 -1.85 16.51 -13.57
N ALA A 159 -2.78 17.41 -13.93
CA ALA A 159 -2.44 18.64 -14.67
C ALA A 159 -1.40 19.50 -13.93
N ARG A 160 -1.56 19.65 -12.59
CA ARG A 160 -0.61 20.36 -11.73
C ARG A 160 0.79 19.75 -11.78
N ALA A 161 0.89 18.42 -11.85
CA ALA A 161 2.16 17.73 -11.97
C ALA A 161 2.76 17.86 -13.39
N LEU A 162 1.94 17.84 -14.44
CA LEU A 162 2.39 17.88 -15.83
C LEU A 162 2.76 19.29 -16.32
N VAL A 163 2.13 20.35 -15.77
CA VAL A 163 2.31 21.73 -16.24
C VAL A 163 3.76 22.24 -16.12
N VAL A 164 4.51 21.71 -15.17
CA VAL A 164 5.93 22.03 -14.96
C VAL A 164 6.86 21.26 -15.89
N GLN A 165 6.31 20.37 -16.73
CA GLN A 165 7.04 19.57 -17.73
C GLN A 165 8.17 18.73 -17.10
N PRO A 166 7.86 17.86 -16.12
CA PRO A 166 8.89 17.06 -15.47
C PRO A 166 9.40 15.96 -16.41
N SER A 167 10.65 15.51 -16.21
CA SER A 167 11.19 14.35 -16.91
C SER A 167 10.57 13.03 -16.34
N VAL A 168 10.24 13.01 -15.05
CA VAL A 168 9.69 11.83 -14.35
C VAL A 168 8.42 12.22 -13.60
N LEU A 169 7.37 11.42 -13.79
CA LEU A 169 6.13 11.51 -13.03
C LEU A 169 6.10 10.42 -11.96
N LEU A 170 6.03 10.82 -10.71
CA LEU A 170 5.82 9.93 -9.56
C LEU A 170 4.33 9.91 -9.20
N MET A 171 3.74 8.74 -9.06
CA MET A 171 2.32 8.58 -8.75
C MET A 171 2.15 7.69 -7.52
N ASP A 172 1.62 8.25 -6.43
CA ASP A 172 1.38 7.54 -5.17
C ASP A 172 -0.07 7.10 -5.09
N GLU A 173 -0.36 5.86 -5.43
CA GLU A 173 -1.71 5.25 -5.44
C GLU A 173 -2.79 6.14 -6.10
N PRO A 174 -2.59 6.58 -7.34
CA PRO A 174 -3.38 7.66 -7.94
C PRO A 174 -4.85 7.31 -8.19
N PHE A 175 -5.23 6.04 -8.12
CA PHE A 175 -6.58 5.56 -8.42
C PHE A 175 -7.32 5.02 -7.20
N SER A 176 -6.65 4.84 -6.06
CA SER A 176 -7.22 4.17 -4.87
C SER A 176 -8.40 4.92 -4.23
N ALA A 177 -8.46 6.24 -4.37
CA ALA A 177 -9.54 7.07 -3.83
C ALA A 177 -10.74 7.25 -4.78
N LEU A 178 -10.78 6.52 -5.90
CA LEU A 178 -11.79 6.63 -6.94
C LEU A 178 -12.69 5.39 -6.97
N ASP A 179 -13.94 5.58 -7.39
CA ASP A 179 -14.79 4.44 -7.74
C ASP A 179 -14.24 3.69 -8.97
N VAL A 180 -14.62 2.43 -9.12
CA VAL A 180 -14.08 1.50 -10.12
C VAL A 180 -14.17 2.06 -11.56
N LEU A 181 -15.31 2.63 -11.94
CA LEU A 181 -15.52 3.13 -13.31
C LEU A 181 -14.67 4.38 -13.59
N THR A 182 -14.62 5.30 -12.63
CA THR A 182 -13.80 6.51 -12.72
C THR A 182 -12.31 6.17 -12.77
N ALA A 183 -11.85 5.22 -11.95
CA ALA A 183 -10.47 4.74 -11.96
C ALA A 183 -10.11 4.09 -13.30
N GLU A 184 -11.00 3.27 -13.87
CA GLU A 184 -10.82 2.62 -15.17
C GLU A 184 -10.68 3.64 -16.30
N THR A 185 -11.58 4.63 -16.33
CA THR A 185 -11.54 5.71 -17.32
C THR A 185 -10.25 6.50 -17.22
N LEU A 186 -9.85 6.89 -16.01
CA LEU A 186 -8.64 7.70 -15.82
C LEU A 186 -7.36 6.91 -16.18
N ARG A 187 -7.31 5.60 -15.89
CA ARG A 187 -6.20 4.72 -16.31
C ARG A 187 -6.08 4.65 -17.83
N THR A 188 -7.21 4.45 -18.52
CA THR A 188 -7.25 4.38 -19.97
C THR A 188 -6.77 5.69 -20.58
N ASP A 189 -7.30 6.84 -20.12
CA ASP A 189 -6.89 8.15 -20.60
C ASP A 189 -5.38 8.40 -20.39
N LEU A 190 -4.85 8.01 -19.23
CA LEU A 190 -3.43 8.16 -18.93
C LEU A 190 -2.56 7.32 -19.88
N LEU A 191 -2.95 6.05 -20.13
CA LEU A 191 -2.24 5.16 -21.05
C LEU A 191 -2.31 5.64 -22.48
N ASP A 192 -3.45 6.19 -22.92
CA ASP A 192 -3.61 6.78 -24.26
C ASP A 192 -2.71 8.01 -24.42
N LEU A 193 -2.73 8.94 -23.46
CA LEU A 193 -1.86 10.11 -23.46
C LEU A 193 -0.37 9.73 -23.44
N TRP A 194 -0.01 8.65 -22.72
CA TRP A 194 1.36 8.13 -22.69
C TRP A 194 1.77 7.51 -24.02
N SER A 195 0.94 6.62 -24.58
CA SER A 195 1.23 5.89 -25.83
C SER A 195 1.29 6.81 -27.05
N GLU A 196 0.48 7.87 -27.05
CA GLU A 196 0.47 8.91 -28.08
C GLU A 196 1.62 9.92 -27.94
N GLY A 197 2.41 9.83 -26.87
CA GLY A 197 3.51 10.77 -26.60
C GLY A 197 3.05 12.20 -26.32
N ARG A 198 1.81 12.40 -25.88
CA ARG A 198 1.21 13.71 -25.62
C ARG A 198 1.61 14.30 -24.27
N MET A 199 2.09 13.46 -23.35
CA MET A 199 2.55 13.93 -22.04
C MET A 199 3.99 14.45 -22.12
N PRO A 200 4.30 15.60 -21.50
CA PRO A 200 5.65 16.15 -21.47
C PRO A 200 6.55 15.47 -20.43
N ILE A 201 6.50 14.14 -20.38
CA ILE A 201 7.27 13.30 -19.43
C ILE A 201 8.00 12.20 -20.17
N ARG A 202 9.00 11.61 -19.54
CA ARG A 202 9.86 10.58 -20.13
C ARG A 202 9.73 9.24 -19.46
N SER A 203 9.24 9.19 -18.21
CA SER A 203 8.98 7.95 -17.50
C SER A 203 8.01 8.18 -16.35
N ILE A 204 7.36 7.10 -15.92
CA ILE A 204 6.43 7.08 -14.80
C ILE A 204 6.92 6.07 -13.77
N LEU A 205 6.91 6.46 -12.49
CA LEU A 205 7.05 5.54 -11.36
C LEU A 205 5.71 5.53 -10.62
N LEU A 206 5.01 4.41 -10.73
CA LEU A 206 3.67 4.19 -10.18
C LEU A 206 3.73 3.34 -8.92
N VAL A 207 3.25 3.85 -7.81
CA VAL A 207 2.97 3.06 -6.60
C VAL A 207 1.54 2.57 -6.65
N THR A 208 1.35 1.28 -6.46
CA THR A 208 0.04 0.65 -6.33
C THR A 208 0.12 -0.58 -5.43
N HIS A 209 -1.01 -0.97 -4.87
CA HIS A 209 -1.19 -2.25 -4.20
C HIS A 209 -1.99 -3.24 -5.05
N ASN A 210 -2.58 -2.76 -6.15
CA ASN A 210 -3.39 -3.54 -7.07
C ASN A 210 -2.52 -4.22 -8.14
N ILE A 211 -2.50 -5.56 -8.14
CA ILE A 211 -1.68 -6.36 -9.07
C ILE A 211 -2.14 -6.19 -10.52
N GLU A 212 -3.47 -6.21 -10.76
CA GLU A 212 -4.00 -6.05 -12.11
C GLU A 212 -3.66 -4.68 -12.70
N GLU A 213 -3.74 -3.62 -11.88
CA GLU A 213 -3.35 -2.27 -12.27
C GLU A 213 -1.88 -2.21 -12.67
N ALA A 214 -0.99 -2.81 -11.86
CA ALA A 214 0.43 -2.88 -12.19
C ALA A 214 0.67 -3.64 -13.51
N VAL A 215 0.00 -4.77 -13.72
CA VAL A 215 0.11 -5.54 -14.97
C VAL A 215 -0.50 -4.80 -16.16
N LEU A 216 -1.58 -4.05 -15.99
CA LEU A 216 -2.18 -3.25 -17.07
C LEU A 216 -1.26 -2.13 -17.54
N MET A 217 -0.64 -1.42 -16.61
CA MET A 217 0.01 -0.14 -16.89
C MET A 217 1.53 -0.26 -17.06
N CYS A 218 2.21 -1.12 -16.28
CA CYS A 218 3.65 -1.04 -16.13
C CYS A 218 4.40 -1.94 -17.14
N ASP A 219 5.56 -1.48 -17.60
CA ASP A 219 6.50 -2.29 -18.40
C ASP A 219 7.35 -3.19 -17.49
N ARG A 220 7.53 -2.76 -16.24
CA ARG A 220 8.30 -3.45 -15.21
C ARG A 220 7.66 -3.24 -13.85
N ILE A 221 7.61 -4.31 -13.04
CA ILE A 221 7.03 -4.29 -11.69
C ILE A 221 8.11 -4.69 -10.70
N LEU A 222 8.32 -3.84 -9.70
CA LEU A 222 9.18 -4.10 -8.54
C LEU A 222 8.29 -4.50 -7.37
N VAL A 223 8.42 -5.73 -6.91
CA VAL A 223 7.67 -6.24 -5.76
C VAL A 223 8.40 -5.85 -4.48
N PHE A 224 7.67 -5.21 -3.57
CA PHE A 224 8.17 -4.69 -2.32
C PHE A 224 7.81 -5.60 -1.15
N SER A 225 8.79 -5.93 -0.29
CA SER A 225 8.53 -6.56 1.01
C SER A 225 8.00 -5.52 2.01
N SER A 226 7.46 -6.02 3.12
CA SER A 226 7.12 -5.18 4.28
C SER A 226 8.08 -5.45 5.43
N ASN A 227 8.39 -4.42 6.22
CA ASN A 227 9.09 -4.46 7.50
C ASN A 227 10.47 -5.16 7.50
N PRO A 228 11.50 -4.56 6.94
CA PRO A 228 11.54 -3.30 6.20
C PRO A 228 11.18 -3.47 4.71
N GLY A 229 10.84 -2.35 4.07
CA GLY A 229 10.63 -2.27 2.63
C GLY A 229 11.93 -2.52 1.86
N ARG A 230 11.92 -3.55 1.01
CA ARG A 230 13.02 -3.94 0.11
C ARG A 230 12.44 -4.38 -1.23
N VAL A 231 13.16 -4.24 -2.30
CA VAL A 231 12.80 -4.87 -3.58
C VAL A 231 13.15 -6.36 -3.49
N ILE A 232 12.13 -7.23 -3.52
CA ILE A 232 12.29 -8.69 -3.40
C ILE A 232 12.19 -9.40 -4.75
N ALA A 233 11.57 -8.77 -5.75
CA ALA A 233 11.50 -9.28 -7.11
C ALA A 233 11.37 -8.13 -8.12
N GLU A 234 11.89 -8.34 -9.30
CA GLU A 234 11.69 -7.50 -10.47
C GLU A 234 11.05 -8.36 -11.58
N ILE A 235 9.93 -7.91 -12.11
CA ILE A 235 9.14 -8.63 -13.08
C ILE A 235 8.98 -7.76 -14.32
N LYS A 236 9.42 -8.25 -15.46
CA LYS A 236 9.18 -7.62 -16.76
C LYS A 236 7.81 -8.02 -17.28
N VAL A 237 7.04 -7.05 -17.75
CA VAL A 237 5.72 -7.30 -18.32
C VAL A 237 5.83 -7.33 -19.85
N ASP A 238 6.09 -8.52 -20.40
CA ASP A 238 6.26 -8.74 -21.85
C ASP A 238 4.91 -8.93 -22.56
N LEU A 239 3.87 -8.16 -22.16
CA LEU A 239 2.55 -8.16 -22.78
C LEU A 239 2.38 -6.91 -23.62
N PRO A 240 1.93 -7.00 -24.89
CA PRO A 240 1.72 -5.85 -25.74
C PRO A 240 0.54 -5.00 -25.25
N GLN A 241 0.61 -3.68 -25.45
CA GLN A 241 -0.51 -2.76 -25.25
C GLN A 241 -1.45 -2.77 -26.48
N PRO A 242 -2.77 -2.56 -26.30
CA PRO A 242 -3.51 -2.51 -25.03
C PRO A 242 -3.70 -3.90 -24.41
N ARG A 243 -3.44 -4.01 -23.12
CA ARG A 243 -3.59 -5.26 -22.37
C ARG A 243 -5.03 -5.50 -21.98
N ARG A 244 -5.45 -6.77 -21.97
CA ARG A 244 -6.83 -7.17 -21.65
C ARG A 244 -6.83 -8.13 -20.48
N ARG A 245 -7.62 -7.84 -19.44
CA ARG A 245 -7.74 -8.69 -18.23
C ARG A 245 -8.23 -10.11 -18.51
N LEU A 246 -8.99 -10.31 -19.59
CA LEU A 246 -9.49 -11.64 -19.98
C LEU A 246 -8.47 -12.47 -20.75
N ASP A 247 -7.32 -11.89 -21.12
CA ASP A 247 -6.26 -12.61 -21.80
C ASP A 247 -5.63 -13.65 -20.86
N PRO A 248 -5.50 -14.92 -21.28
CA PRO A 248 -4.85 -15.96 -20.47
C PRO A 248 -3.43 -15.60 -20.03
N ALA A 249 -2.65 -14.93 -20.88
CA ALA A 249 -1.29 -14.51 -20.55
C ALA A 249 -1.28 -13.41 -19.47
N PHE A 250 -2.27 -12.50 -19.50
CA PHE A 250 -2.45 -11.47 -18.46
C PHE A 250 -2.76 -12.14 -17.10
N ARG A 251 -3.73 -13.05 -17.08
CA ARG A 251 -4.11 -13.78 -15.86
C ARG A 251 -2.98 -14.58 -15.28
N ALA A 252 -2.24 -15.33 -16.14
CA ALA A 252 -1.10 -16.11 -15.70
C ALA A 252 -0.02 -15.22 -15.05
N LEU A 253 0.21 -14.00 -15.56
CA LEU A 253 1.16 -13.07 -14.97
C LEU A 253 0.64 -12.49 -13.63
N VAL A 254 -0.64 -12.13 -13.52
CA VAL A 254 -1.28 -11.72 -12.27
C VAL A 254 -1.11 -12.81 -11.21
N ASP A 255 -1.39 -14.07 -11.58
CA ASP A 255 -1.25 -15.22 -10.69
C ASP A 255 0.21 -15.46 -10.26
N ASP A 256 1.20 -15.30 -11.16
CA ASP A 256 2.62 -15.40 -10.82
C ASP A 256 3.04 -14.30 -9.82
N ILE A 257 2.60 -13.07 -10.05
CA ILE A 257 2.88 -11.96 -9.15
C ILE A 257 2.26 -12.22 -7.78
N TYR A 258 1.00 -12.64 -7.75
CA TYR A 258 0.31 -12.98 -6.52
C TYR A 258 1.08 -14.05 -5.73
N ALA A 259 1.50 -15.13 -6.42
CA ALA A 259 2.30 -16.19 -5.82
C ALA A 259 3.62 -15.67 -5.23
N ARG A 260 4.31 -14.74 -5.92
CA ARG A 260 5.57 -14.14 -5.41
C ARG A 260 5.33 -13.23 -4.20
N MET A 261 4.21 -12.50 -4.15
CA MET A 261 3.85 -11.66 -3.01
C MET A 261 3.44 -12.49 -1.78
N THR A 262 2.93 -13.69 -2.00
CA THR A 262 2.50 -14.64 -0.96
C THR A 262 3.58 -15.68 -0.63
N ALA A 263 4.59 -15.87 -1.51
CA ALA A 263 5.69 -16.80 -1.26
C ALA A 263 6.48 -16.38 -0.01
N ARG A 264 6.60 -17.28 0.95
CA ARG A 264 7.48 -17.10 2.09
C ARG A 264 8.92 -16.95 1.62
N PRO A 265 9.71 -16.00 2.15
CA PRO A 265 11.17 -16.14 2.14
C PRO A 265 11.52 -17.48 2.78
N ALA A 266 12.50 -18.19 2.21
CA ALA A 266 12.98 -19.45 2.76
C ALA A 266 13.21 -19.32 4.27
N PRO A 267 12.89 -20.34 5.10
CA PRO A 267 12.81 -20.20 6.54
C PRO A 267 14.18 -19.92 7.15
N MET A 268 14.50 -18.66 7.34
CA MET A 268 15.28 -18.29 8.53
C MET A 268 14.28 -18.38 9.67
N ALA A 269 14.51 -19.35 10.55
CA ALA A 269 13.64 -19.70 11.67
C ALA A 269 13.22 -18.47 12.48
N ARG A 270 12.04 -17.92 12.20
CA ARG A 270 11.31 -16.97 13.03
C ARG A 270 9.84 -17.34 12.98
N GLU A 271 9.30 -17.66 14.13
CA GLU A 271 7.89 -17.97 14.31
C GLU A 271 7.05 -16.70 14.03
N GLY A 272 6.13 -16.78 13.05
CA GLY A 272 5.08 -15.78 12.78
C GLY A 272 5.29 -14.90 11.56
N ASN A 273 4.22 -14.72 10.77
CA ASN A 273 4.18 -13.84 9.60
C ASN A 273 4.02 -12.36 9.96
N PHE A 274 3.83 -12.04 11.23
CA PHE A 274 3.62 -10.69 11.73
C PHE A 274 4.95 -10.06 12.16
N PRO A 275 5.17 -8.76 11.89
CA PRO A 275 6.36 -8.07 12.34
C PRO A 275 6.43 -8.10 13.87
N GLY A 276 7.58 -8.41 14.41
CA GLY A 276 7.81 -8.55 15.84
C GLY A 276 7.68 -9.98 16.36
N THR A 277 8.01 -10.17 17.61
CA THR A 277 7.92 -11.46 18.35
C THR A 277 7.33 -11.23 19.73
N GLY A 278 6.57 -12.16 20.24
CA GLY A 278 5.96 -12.03 21.56
C GLY A 278 5.00 -10.84 21.64
N LEU A 279 5.14 -9.98 22.65
CA LEU A 279 4.29 -8.80 22.84
C LEU A 279 4.48 -7.75 21.73
N GLY A 280 5.66 -7.67 21.13
CA GLY A 280 5.95 -6.75 20.03
C GLY A 280 5.41 -7.20 18.67
N MET A 281 4.54 -8.20 18.60
CA MET A 281 3.88 -8.62 17.36
C MET A 281 2.81 -7.59 16.96
N SER A 282 2.99 -6.94 15.82
CA SER A 282 2.02 -6.01 15.26
C SER A 282 0.87 -6.78 14.59
N LEU A 283 -0.36 -6.50 14.99
CA LEU A 283 -1.57 -7.12 14.45
C LEU A 283 -2.28 -6.16 13.48
N PRO A 284 -2.85 -6.66 12.38
CA PRO A 284 -3.69 -5.86 11.51
C PRO A 284 -5.07 -5.64 12.14
N HIS A 285 -5.69 -4.51 11.84
CA HIS A 285 -7.07 -4.25 12.25
C HIS A 285 -8.05 -5.03 11.35
N ILE A 286 -8.31 -6.29 11.70
CA ILE A 286 -9.25 -7.19 11.01
C ILE A 286 -10.39 -7.49 11.96
N SER A 287 -11.62 -7.28 11.51
CA SER A 287 -12.80 -7.58 12.30
C SER A 287 -13.06 -9.09 12.41
N THR A 288 -13.73 -9.50 13.47
CA THR A 288 -14.15 -10.90 13.64
C THR A 288 -15.14 -11.35 12.57
N ASN A 289 -15.91 -10.41 11.99
CA ASN A 289 -16.82 -10.69 10.89
C ASN A 289 -16.08 -11.03 9.60
N GLU A 290 -14.97 -10.33 9.29
CA GLU A 290 -14.12 -10.63 8.13
C GLU A 290 -13.46 -11.99 8.28
N LEU A 291 -12.99 -12.35 9.49
CA LEU A 291 -12.42 -13.67 9.77
C LEU A 291 -13.47 -14.77 9.64
N ALA A 292 -14.68 -14.57 10.18
CA ALA A 292 -15.78 -15.52 10.08
C ALA A 292 -16.25 -15.68 8.63
N GLY A 293 -16.46 -14.59 7.90
CA GLY A 293 -16.86 -14.60 6.50
C GLY A 293 -15.85 -15.33 5.60
N MET A 294 -14.55 -15.15 5.85
CA MET A 294 -13.50 -15.88 5.13
C MET A 294 -13.54 -17.40 5.45
N ILE A 295 -13.77 -17.79 6.70
CA ILE A 295 -13.92 -19.21 7.07
C ILE A 295 -15.14 -19.81 6.37
N GLU A 296 -16.27 -19.13 6.39
CA GLU A 296 -17.53 -19.57 5.76
C GLU A 296 -17.37 -19.69 4.24
N SER A 297 -16.77 -18.72 3.58
CA SER A 297 -16.49 -18.76 2.12
C SER A 297 -15.56 -19.91 1.74
N LEU A 298 -14.55 -20.17 2.54
CA LEU A 298 -13.65 -21.30 2.33
C LEU A 298 -14.34 -22.64 2.60
N ALA A 299 -15.25 -22.73 3.57
CA ALA A 299 -15.98 -23.96 3.90
C ALA A 299 -17.02 -24.31 2.86
N ALA A 300 -17.66 -23.31 2.27
CA ALA A 300 -18.72 -23.47 1.27
C ALA A 300 -18.21 -24.07 -0.05
N ALA A 301 -19.15 -24.59 -0.87
CA ALA A 301 -18.89 -24.95 -2.25
C ALA A 301 -18.67 -23.67 -3.09
N PRO A 302 -17.74 -23.66 -4.08
CA PRO A 302 -16.96 -24.79 -4.58
C PRO A 302 -15.68 -25.10 -3.80
N ASN A 303 -15.28 -24.28 -2.82
CA ASN A 303 -13.98 -24.33 -2.14
C ASN A 303 -13.82 -25.56 -1.23
N ASN A 304 -14.88 -26.00 -0.56
CA ASN A 304 -14.91 -27.19 0.31
C ASN A 304 -13.73 -27.28 1.30
N GLY A 305 -13.30 -26.14 1.82
CA GLY A 305 -12.22 -26.00 2.81
C GLY A 305 -10.82 -25.78 2.23
N SER A 306 -10.68 -25.57 0.92
CA SER A 306 -9.37 -25.25 0.30
C SER A 306 -9.59 -24.44 -0.97
N ALA A 307 -8.86 -23.33 -1.13
CA ALA A 307 -8.93 -22.47 -2.31
C ALA A 307 -7.55 -21.95 -2.72
N ASP A 308 -7.39 -21.60 -4.00
CA ASP A 308 -6.29 -20.75 -4.44
C ASP A 308 -6.56 -19.32 -3.99
N LEU A 309 -5.57 -18.63 -3.41
CA LEU A 309 -5.76 -17.29 -2.87
C LEU A 309 -6.16 -16.26 -3.93
N ALA A 310 -5.66 -16.38 -5.17
CA ALA A 310 -6.03 -15.47 -6.25
C ALA A 310 -7.47 -15.72 -6.75
N ASP A 311 -7.91 -16.98 -6.76
CA ASP A 311 -9.30 -17.32 -7.08
C ASP A 311 -10.25 -16.82 -6.00
N LEU A 312 -9.88 -16.99 -4.73
CA LEU A 312 -10.64 -16.53 -3.59
C LEU A 312 -10.75 -15.00 -3.54
N ALA A 313 -9.68 -14.27 -3.86
CA ALA A 313 -9.69 -12.81 -3.97
C ALA A 313 -10.70 -12.34 -5.02
N ARG A 314 -10.72 -13.00 -6.19
CA ARG A 314 -11.68 -12.69 -7.27
C ARG A 314 -13.12 -13.03 -6.88
N GLU A 315 -13.34 -14.15 -6.20
CA GLU A 315 -14.65 -14.58 -5.71
C GLU A 315 -15.23 -13.58 -4.70
N LEU A 316 -14.39 -13.11 -3.76
CA LEU A 316 -14.78 -12.19 -2.70
C LEU A 316 -14.70 -10.71 -3.13
N GLN A 317 -14.21 -10.41 -4.33
CA GLN A 317 -13.96 -9.06 -4.85
C GLN A 317 -13.02 -8.24 -3.95
N LEU A 318 -12.05 -8.90 -3.32
CA LEU A 318 -11.04 -8.29 -2.46
C LEU A 318 -9.72 -8.09 -3.23
N GLU A 319 -9.04 -6.99 -2.94
CA GLU A 319 -7.67 -6.79 -3.39
C GLU A 319 -6.69 -7.66 -2.57
N ALA A 320 -5.48 -7.87 -3.10
CA ALA A 320 -4.50 -8.74 -2.46
C ALA A 320 -4.08 -8.24 -1.07
N ASP A 321 -4.02 -6.93 -0.86
CA ASP A 321 -3.67 -6.32 0.42
C ASP A 321 -4.82 -6.31 1.44
N GLU A 322 -6.06 -6.55 1.01
CA GLU A 322 -7.20 -6.80 1.88
C GLU A 322 -7.29 -8.28 2.27
N LEU A 323 -7.16 -9.19 1.30
CA LEU A 323 -7.28 -10.62 1.53
C LEU A 323 -6.11 -11.19 2.35
N LEU A 324 -4.87 -10.78 2.06
CA LEU A 324 -3.69 -11.35 2.70
C LEU A 324 -3.64 -11.14 4.22
N PRO A 325 -3.96 -9.96 4.78
CA PRO A 325 -4.03 -9.79 6.23
C PRO A 325 -5.05 -10.71 6.90
N ILE A 326 -6.22 -10.93 6.27
CA ILE A 326 -7.25 -11.85 6.78
C ILE A 326 -6.72 -13.28 6.77
N ALA A 327 -6.17 -13.74 5.65
CA ALA A 327 -5.62 -15.09 5.50
C ALA A 327 -4.46 -15.37 6.48
N GLU A 328 -3.56 -14.40 6.66
CA GLU A 328 -2.45 -14.50 7.62
C GLU A 328 -2.94 -14.50 9.07
N THR A 329 -3.97 -13.72 9.39
CA THR A 329 -4.58 -13.74 10.73
C THR A 329 -5.22 -15.10 11.01
N LEU A 330 -5.92 -15.69 10.03
CA LEU A 330 -6.43 -17.06 10.15
C LEU A 330 -5.30 -18.08 10.34
N GLN A 331 -4.17 -17.89 9.66
CA GLN A 331 -3.00 -18.75 9.83
C GLN A 331 -2.34 -18.56 11.22
N LEU A 332 -2.21 -17.32 11.71
CA LEU A 332 -1.72 -17.02 13.05
C LEU A 332 -2.54 -17.75 14.11
N MET A 333 -3.86 -17.63 14.00
CA MET A 333 -4.81 -18.24 14.94
C MET A 333 -5.02 -19.74 14.67
N ARG A 334 -4.27 -20.36 13.75
CA ARG A 334 -4.41 -21.78 13.37
C ARG A 334 -5.79 -22.19 12.88
N PHE A 335 -6.56 -21.25 12.34
CA PHE A 335 -7.80 -21.54 11.60
C PHE A 335 -7.52 -21.98 10.17
N ALA A 336 -6.44 -21.52 9.56
CA ALA A 336 -6.04 -21.93 8.22
C ALA A 336 -4.54 -22.24 8.14
N GLU A 337 -4.16 -22.98 7.10
CA GLU A 337 -2.78 -23.19 6.67
C GLU A 337 -2.63 -22.63 5.27
N ILE A 338 -1.57 -21.84 5.05
CA ILE A 338 -1.22 -21.30 3.74
C ILE A 338 0.03 -22.05 3.26
N ASP A 339 -0.10 -22.75 2.12
CA ASP A 339 0.99 -23.45 1.45
C ASP A 339 1.12 -22.92 0.01
N GLY A 340 2.13 -22.06 -0.19
CA GLY A 340 2.32 -21.38 -1.47
C GLY A 340 1.10 -20.49 -1.81
N ARG A 341 0.35 -20.91 -2.82
CA ARG A 341 -0.85 -20.20 -3.29
C ARG A 341 -2.16 -20.69 -2.69
N THR A 342 -2.13 -21.79 -1.94
CA THR A 342 -3.33 -22.45 -1.45
C THR A 342 -3.54 -22.16 0.02
N ILE A 343 -4.75 -21.71 0.37
CA ILE A 343 -5.24 -21.65 1.75
C ILE A 343 -6.14 -22.85 2.03
N ARG A 344 -5.95 -23.48 3.21
CA ARG A 344 -6.74 -24.63 3.64
C ARG A 344 -7.25 -24.43 5.05
N LEU A 345 -8.52 -24.74 5.28
CA LEU A 345 -9.10 -24.71 6.61
C LEU A 345 -8.56 -25.84 7.49
N SER A 346 -8.17 -25.47 8.69
CA SER A 346 -7.79 -26.43 9.74
C SER A 346 -9.01 -27.16 10.31
N PRO A 347 -8.80 -28.24 11.09
CA PRO A 347 -9.88 -28.88 11.84
C PRO A 347 -10.57 -27.94 12.85
N ALA A 348 -9.86 -26.92 13.37
CA ALA A 348 -10.44 -25.93 14.27
C ALA A 348 -11.41 -25.00 13.52
N ALA A 349 -11.05 -24.53 12.31
CA ALA A 349 -11.91 -23.72 11.50
C ALA A 349 -13.17 -24.46 11.03
N ARG A 350 -13.04 -25.73 10.65
CA ARG A 350 -14.19 -26.54 10.27
C ARG A 350 -15.18 -26.75 11.41
N ARG A 351 -14.67 -26.89 12.66
CA ARG A 351 -15.53 -26.92 13.85
C ARG A 351 -16.17 -25.57 14.12
N TYR A 352 -15.42 -24.48 13.95
CA TYR A 352 -15.93 -23.13 14.09
C TYR A 352 -17.08 -22.85 13.11
N ASP A 353 -16.93 -23.24 11.84
CA ASP A 353 -17.96 -23.08 10.81
C ASP A 353 -19.24 -23.84 11.15
N ALA A 354 -19.13 -25.09 11.63
CA ALA A 354 -20.26 -25.95 11.96
C ALA A 354 -20.90 -25.65 13.34
N ALA A 355 -20.28 -24.80 14.16
CA ALA A 355 -20.68 -24.54 15.55
C ALA A 355 -21.78 -23.46 15.63
N ASP A 356 -22.54 -23.49 16.72
CA ASP A 356 -23.43 -22.39 17.09
C ASP A 356 -22.64 -21.17 17.62
N VAL A 357 -23.35 -20.07 17.91
CA VAL A 357 -22.72 -18.80 18.25
C VAL A 357 -21.85 -18.91 19.51
N ASP A 358 -22.30 -19.61 20.53
CA ASP A 358 -21.57 -19.71 21.80
C ASP A 358 -20.35 -20.63 21.65
N GLU A 359 -20.47 -21.72 20.92
CA GLU A 359 -19.35 -22.62 20.63
C GLU A 359 -18.33 -21.93 19.71
N ARG A 360 -18.74 -21.12 18.74
CA ARG A 360 -17.86 -20.28 17.91
C ARG A 360 -16.98 -19.36 18.77
N LYS A 361 -17.58 -18.64 19.74
CA LYS A 361 -16.85 -17.77 20.67
C LYS A 361 -15.83 -18.57 21.49
N GLN A 362 -16.20 -19.73 22.00
CA GLN A 362 -15.28 -20.58 22.76
C GLN A 362 -14.11 -21.13 21.92
N ILE A 363 -14.36 -21.52 20.68
CA ILE A 363 -13.31 -21.96 19.76
C ILE A 363 -12.37 -20.78 19.48
N PHE A 364 -12.93 -19.60 19.18
CA PHE A 364 -12.16 -18.40 18.91
C PHE A 364 -11.31 -17.98 20.13
N ALA A 365 -11.88 -17.99 21.33
CA ALA A 365 -11.18 -17.69 22.59
C ALA A 365 -9.97 -18.59 22.81
N ARG A 366 -10.13 -19.90 22.58
CA ARG A 366 -9.02 -20.86 22.71
C ARG A 366 -7.89 -20.56 21.75
N GLN A 367 -8.20 -20.26 20.48
CA GLN A 367 -7.19 -19.93 19.48
C GLN A 367 -6.51 -18.58 19.78
N LEU A 368 -7.30 -17.57 20.15
CA LEU A 368 -6.81 -16.25 20.52
C LEU A 368 -5.80 -16.32 21.66
N LEU A 369 -6.14 -16.97 22.75
CA LEU A 369 -5.26 -17.10 23.92
C LEU A 369 -4.04 -18.00 23.66
N ALA A 370 -4.15 -19.00 22.77
CA ALA A 370 -3.06 -19.92 22.48
C ALA A 370 -2.02 -19.30 21.52
N TYR A 371 -2.43 -18.45 20.58
CA TYR A 371 -1.58 -18.05 19.46
C TYR A 371 -1.36 -16.55 19.34
N VAL A 372 -2.05 -15.72 20.12
CA VAL A 372 -1.86 -14.26 20.14
C VAL A 372 -1.28 -13.84 21.50
N PRO A 373 0.04 -13.61 21.57
CA PRO A 373 0.74 -13.37 22.85
C PRO A 373 0.19 -12.20 23.64
N LEU A 374 -0.22 -11.10 22.96
CA LEU A 374 -0.77 -9.93 23.63
C LEU A 374 -2.11 -10.23 24.32
N ALA A 375 -3.00 -11.00 23.68
CA ALA A 375 -4.26 -11.40 24.30
C ALA A 375 -4.05 -12.25 25.56
N ALA A 376 -3.12 -13.21 25.48
CA ALA A 376 -2.73 -14.04 26.61
C ALA A 376 -2.07 -13.22 27.75
N HIS A 377 -1.29 -12.18 27.38
CA HIS A 377 -0.66 -11.28 28.36
C HIS A 377 -1.70 -10.42 29.08
N ILE A 378 -2.61 -9.77 28.33
CA ILE A 378 -3.69 -8.97 28.91
C ILE A 378 -4.50 -9.85 29.88
N ARG A 379 -4.93 -11.03 29.45
CA ARG A 379 -5.69 -11.95 30.28
C ARG A 379 -4.95 -12.31 31.56
N ARG A 380 -3.67 -12.66 31.50
CA ARG A 380 -2.83 -12.96 32.66
C ARG A 380 -2.73 -11.78 33.62
N VAL A 381 -2.50 -10.57 33.10
CA VAL A 381 -2.41 -9.35 33.93
C VAL A 381 -3.73 -9.09 34.68
N LEU A 382 -4.87 -9.39 34.04
CA LEU A 382 -6.18 -9.27 34.71
C LEU A 382 -6.41 -10.36 35.75
N ASP A 383 -6.03 -11.62 35.45
CA ASP A 383 -6.13 -12.74 36.39
C ASP A 383 -5.27 -12.51 37.65
N ASP A 384 -4.05 -11.95 37.51
CA ASP A 384 -3.10 -11.71 38.60
C ASP A 384 -3.48 -10.54 39.50
N ARG A 385 -4.42 -9.67 39.09
CA ARG A 385 -4.84 -8.50 39.88
C ARG A 385 -6.07 -8.79 40.73
N ALA A 386 -6.06 -8.39 41.98
CA ALA A 386 -7.22 -8.53 42.87
C ALA A 386 -8.47 -7.77 42.38
N SER A 387 -8.29 -6.69 41.61
CA SER A 387 -9.38 -5.92 40.98
C SER A 387 -9.86 -6.52 39.66
N HIS A 388 -9.13 -7.49 39.09
CA HIS A 388 -9.36 -8.01 37.74
C HIS A 388 -9.47 -6.92 36.66
N GLN A 389 -8.77 -5.78 36.85
CA GLN A 389 -8.83 -4.61 35.97
C GLN A 389 -7.44 -4.07 35.69
N ALA A 390 -7.24 -3.50 34.48
CA ALA A 390 -5.99 -2.84 34.09
C ALA A 390 -6.26 -1.70 33.09
N PRO A 391 -5.60 -0.52 33.22
CA PRO A 391 -5.75 0.54 32.24
C PRO A 391 -5.11 0.15 30.90
N ALA A 392 -5.75 0.49 29.79
CA ALA A 392 -5.27 0.19 28.44
C ALA A 392 -3.93 0.86 28.14
N ARG A 393 -3.73 2.06 28.67
CA ARG A 393 -2.46 2.79 28.54
C ARG A 393 -1.25 1.93 28.92
N ARG A 394 -1.36 1.07 29.93
CA ARG A 394 -0.27 0.17 30.31
C ARG A 394 0.17 -0.69 29.13
N PHE A 395 -0.78 -1.30 28.42
CA PHE A 395 -0.49 -2.20 27.30
C PHE A 395 -0.04 -1.42 26.07
N ARG A 396 -0.55 -0.19 25.89
CA ARG A 396 -0.09 0.74 24.86
C ARG A 396 1.37 1.11 25.09
N ASP A 397 1.73 1.55 26.30
CA ASP A 397 3.11 1.88 26.67
C ASP A 397 4.05 0.65 26.47
N GLU A 398 3.60 -0.56 26.83
CA GLU A 398 4.36 -1.81 26.61
C GLU A 398 4.53 -2.12 25.09
N LEU A 399 3.56 -1.79 24.24
CA LEU A 399 3.64 -1.95 22.78
C LEU A 399 4.56 -0.91 22.12
N GLU A 400 4.54 0.32 22.63
CA GLU A 400 5.38 1.42 22.12
C GLU A 400 6.88 1.16 22.32
N ASP A 401 7.27 0.27 23.25
CA ASP A 401 8.64 -0.24 23.36
C ASP A 401 9.10 -1.00 22.09
N PHE A 402 8.16 -1.50 21.28
CA PHE A 402 8.44 -2.35 20.12
C PHE A 402 7.98 -1.76 18.78
N MET A 403 7.03 -0.80 18.78
CA MET A 403 6.42 -0.25 17.58
C MET A 403 6.05 1.22 17.75
N SER A 404 5.68 1.90 16.65
CA SER A 404 5.21 3.30 16.72
C SER A 404 3.84 3.42 17.37
N GLU A 405 3.54 4.56 18.02
CA GLU A 405 2.26 4.85 18.66
C GLU A 405 1.03 4.53 17.78
N PRO A 406 0.93 4.95 16.49
CA PRO A 406 -0.21 4.57 15.66
C PRO A 406 -0.35 3.07 15.45
N ARG A 407 0.77 2.34 15.42
CA ARG A 407 0.78 0.89 15.25
C ARG A 407 0.42 0.14 16.52
N ALA A 408 0.78 0.71 17.68
CA ALA A 408 0.38 0.21 18.99
C ALA A 408 -1.13 0.35 19.17
N ASP A 409 -1.70 1.49 18.78
CA ASP A 409 -3.14 1.72 18.80
C ASP A 409 -3.88 0.73 17.88
N GLU A 410 -3.48 0.60 16.59
CA GLU A 410 -4.07 -0.41 15.67
C GLU A 410 -4.03 -1.82 16.24
N THR A 411 -2.90 -2.21 16.84
CA THR A 411 -2.73 -3.54 17.43
C THR A 411 -3.63 -3.73 18.65
N LEU A 412 -3.77 -2.70 19.48
CA LEU A 412 -4.61 -2.75 20.67
C LEU A 412 -6.09 -2.79 20.29
N ASP A 413 -6.51 -2.01 19.28
CA ASP A 413 -7.89 -2.01 18.76
C ASP A 413 -8.28 -3.39 18.20
N ALA A 414 -7.38 -4.05 17.46
CA ALA A 414 -7.59 -5.41 16.98
C ALA A 414 -7.83 -6.38 18.15
N ILE A 415 -7.00 -6.29 19.20
CA ILE A 415 -7.12 -7.13 20.40
C ILE A 415 -8.41 -6.83 21.18
N VAL A 416 -8.80 -5.58 21.31
CA VAL A 416 -10.08 -5.19 21.93
C VAL A 416 -11.25 -5.81 21.18
N SER A 417 -11.28 -5.69 19.85
CA SER A 417 -12.32 -6.28 19.00
C SER A 417 -12.40 -7.80 19.16
N TRP A 418 -11.25 -8.50 19.08
CA TRP A 418 -11.21 -9.95 19.15
C TRP A 418 -11.51 -10.49 20.57
N GLY A 419 -11.01 -9.80 21.60
CA GLY A 419 -11.21 -10.18 22.99
C GLY A 419 -12.65 -10.02 23.46
N ARG A 420 -13.33 -8.95 23.01
CA ARG A 420 -14.76 -8.73 23.27
C ARG A 420 -15.62 -9.81 22.61
N TYR A 421 -15.35 -10.10 21.32
CA TYR A 421 -16.08 -11.18 20.62
C TYR A 421 -15.91 -12.53 21.29
N ALA A 422 -14.68 -12.85 21.72
CA ALA A 422 -14.31 -14.09 22.35
C ALA A 422 -14.73 -14.18 23.85
N GLU A 423 -15.25 -13.11 24.43
CA GLU A 423 -15.57 -13.00 25.87
C GLU A 423 -14.36 -13.34 26.77
N VAL A 424 -13.14 -13.04 26.30
CA VAL A 424 -11.92 -13.29 27.05
C VAL A 424 -11.68 -12.19 28.10
N PHE A 425 -12.07 -10.97 27.76
CA PHE A 425 -12.08 -9.78 28.61
C PHE A 425 -13.04 -8.73 28.05
N ALA A 426 -13.50 -7.85 28.93
CA ALA A 426 -14.26 -6.66 28.56
C ALA A 426 -13.33 -5.46 28.38
N PHE A 427 -13.76 -4.48 27.57
CA PHE A 427 -13.09 -3.19 27.42
C PHE A 427 -14.09 -2.07 27.62
N HIS A 428 -13.82 -1.17 28.55
CA HIS A 428 -14.63 -0.01 28.88
C HIS A 428 -14.05 1.23 28.22
N GLU A 429 -14.69 1.69 27.15
CA GLU A 429 -14.21 2.81 26.32
C GLU A 429 -14.13 4.13 27.12
N ASP A 430 -15.15 4.41 27.97
CA ASP A 430 -15.21 5.64 28.78
C ASP A 430 -14.08 5.74 29.84
N GLU A 431 -13.53 4.60 30.25
CA GLU A 431 -12.51 4.52 31.32
C GLU A 431 -11.14 4.04 30.78
N ASP A 432 -11.03 3.80 29.47
CA ASP A 432 -9.82 3.29 28.80
C ASP A 432 -9.18 2.12 29.57
N ARG A 433 -10.00 1.09 29.91
CA ARG A 433 -9.53 -0.05 30.72
C ARG A 433 -10.10 -1.39 30.31
N PHE A 434 -9.31 -2.43 30.54
CA PHE A 434 -9.69 -3.83 30.45
C PHE A 434 -10.21 -4.36 31.79
N SER A 435 -11.17 -5.28 31.76
CA SER A 435 -11.67 -6.03 32.92
C SER A 435 -12.03 -7.45 32.59
N LEU A 436 -12.17 -8.32 33.64
CA LEU A 436 -12.77 -9.65 33.51
C LEU A 436 -14.27 -9.64 33.80
N ASP A 437 -14.81 -8.55 34.31
CA ASP A 437 -16.24 -8.40 34.55
C ASP A 437 -16.93 -8.12 33.22
N ASP A 438 -17.94 -8.95 32.91
CA ASP A 438 -18.76 -8.77 31.71
C ASP A 438 -19.51 -7.41 31.85
N PRO A 439 -19.41 -6.50 30.87
CA PRO A 439 -20.28 -5.34 30.87
C PRO A 439 -21.70 -5.83 30.58
N ALA A 440 -22.57 -5.72 31.58
CA ALA A 440 -23.99 -6.04 31.49
C ALA A 440 -24.70 -5.20 30.39
#